data_2690d9aeb9bc354663a8ca0b003dabb7
#
_entry.id   2690d9aeb9bc354663a8ca0b003dabb7
#
_cell.length_a   1.000
_cell.length_b   1.000
_cell.length_c   1.000
_cell.angle_alpha   90.00
_cell.angle_beta   90.00
_cell.angle_gamma   90.00
#
_symmetry.space_group_name_H-M   'P 1'
#
loop_
_entity.id
_entity.type
_entity.pdbx_description
1 polymer ?
#
loop_
_entity_poly.entity_id
_entity_poly.type
_entity_poly.pdbx_seq_one_letter_code
_entity_poly.pdbx_strand_id
1 'polypeptide(L)' 'MSTIVDSRESLLAELTAEHRRLDELLQQLERRRALSPMDRAEISRLKKQKLLTKDRIARLS' A
#
# COMPACT_ATOMS: atom_id res chain seq x y z
N MET A 1 21.39 -22.39 -13.19
CA MET A 1 20.27 -22.07 -12.48
C MET A 1 19.61 -20.87 -13.05
N SER A 2 18.44 -20.97 -13.19
CA SER A 2 17.74 -19.86 -13.66
C SER A 2 17.64 -18.83 -12.59
N THR A 3 18.14 -17.71 -12.89
CA THR A 3 17.97 -16.60 -12.04
C THR A 3 16.78 -15.80 -12.48
N ILE A 4 16.04 -16.35 -13.41
CA ILE A 4 14.86 -15.64 -13.86
C ILE A 4 13.84 -15.74 -12.77
N VAL A 5 13.79 -14.72 -11.98
CA VAL A 5 12.72 -14.57 -11.04
C VAL A 5 11.50 -14.26 -11.89
N ASP A 6 10.45 -14.97 -11.65
CA ASP A 6 9.20 -14.63 -12.29
C ASP A 6 8.90 -13.18 -11.97
N SER A 7 8.91 -12.33 -12.99
CA SER A 7 8.69 -10.91 -12.75
C SER A 7 7.33 -10.64 -12.13
N ARG A 8 6.37 -11.53 -12.35
CA ARG A 8 5.07 -11.43 -11.69
C ARG A 8 5.21 -11.64 -10.18
N GLU A 9 5.96 -12.65 -9.76
CA GLU A 9 6.19 -12.91 -8.35
C GLU A 9 6.94 -11.76 -7.69
N SER A 10 7.95 -11.25 -8.36
CA SER A 10 8.74 -10.14 -7.86
C SER A 10 7.86 -8.90 -7.69
N LEU A 11 7.07 -8.59 -8.70
CA LEU A 11 6.18 -7.45 -8.65
C LEU A 11 5.11 -7.63 -7.60
N LEU A 12 4.58 -8.83 -7.47
CA LEU A 12 3.57 -9.13 -6.45
C LEU A 12 4.13 -8.93 -5.05
N ALA A 13 5.36 -9.38 -4.82
CA ALA A 13 6.02 -9.19 -3.54
C ALA A 13 6.21 -7.71 -3.22
N GLU A 14 6.64 -6.94 -4.21
CA GLU A 14 6.81 -5.50 -4.03
C GLU A 14 5.50 -4.79 -3.72
N LEU A 15 4.45 -5.13 -4.45
CA LEU A 15 3.14 -4.55 -4.24
C LEU A 15 2.57 -4.92 -2.87
N THR A 16 2.79 -6.16 -2.44
CA THR A 16 2.34 -6.61 -1.13
C THR A 16 3.05 -5.84 -0.03
N ALA A 17 4.37 -5.64 -0.18
CA ALA A 17 5.14 -4.87 0.80
C ALA A 17 4.67 -3.41 0.82
N GLU A 18 4.40 -2.83 -0.33
CA GLU A 18 3.91 -1.47 -0.41
C GLU A 18 2.53 -1.33 0.22
N HIS A 19 1.65 -2.28 -0.04
CA HIS A 19 0.32 -2.29 0.56
C HIS A 19 0.41 -2.31 2.09
N ARG A 20 1.30 -3.15 2.61
CA ARG A 20 1.51 -3.25 4.06
C ARG A 20 2.04 -1.93 4.62
N ARG A 21 2.99 -1.31 3.93
CA ARG A 21 3.55 -0.04 4.37
C ARG A 21 2.50 1.06 4.40
N LEU A 22 1.67 1.13 3.36
CA LEU A 22 0.59 2.10 3.31
C LEU A 22 -0.41 1.88 4.43
N ASP A 23 -0.71 0.63 4.72
CA ASP A 23 -1.62 0.28 5.81
C ASP A 23 -1.07 0.72 7.16
N GLU A 24 0.22 0.48 7.41
CA GLU A 24 0.86 0.89 8.65
C GLU A 24 0.87 2.41 8.81
N LEU A 25 1.19 3.13 7.74
CA LEU A 25 1.17 4.59 7.78
C LEU A 25 -0.23 5.10 8.06
N LEU A 26 -1.22 4.50 7.41
CA LEU A 26 -2.60 4.87 7.61
C LEU A 26 -3.04 4.66 9.04
N GLN A 27 -2.68 3.51 9.62
CA GLN A 27 -3.01 3.22 11.00
C GLN A 27 -2.37 4.21 11.96
N GLN A 28 -1.12 4.59 11.72
CA GLN A 28 -0.44 5.56 12.55
C GLN A 28 -1.13 6.91 12.52
N LEU A 29 -1.56 7.34 11.35
CA LEU A 29 -2.28 8.60 11.22
C LEU A 29 -3.63 8.55 11.90
N GLU A 30 -4.33 7.43 11.74
CA GLU A 30 -5.67 7.30 12.33
C GLU A 30 -5.65 7.20 13.85
N ARG A 31 -4.51 6.85 14.45
CA ARG A 31 -4.37 6.79 15.89
C ARG A 31 -4.22 8.15 16.56
N ARG A 32 -3.94 9.19 15.79
CA ARG A 32 -3.78 10.52 16.36
C ARG A 32 -5.11 11.00 16.93
N ARG A 33 -5.03 11.63 18.09
CA ARG A 33 -6.24 12.12 18.77
C ARG A 33 -6.90 13.26 18.02
N ALA A 34 -6.08 14.17 17.50
CA ALA A 34 -6.59 15.30 16.75
C ALA A 34 -6.01 15.27 15.36
N LEU A 35 -6.88 15.23 14.38
CA LEU A 35 -6.47 15.24 12.99
C LEU A 35 -6.64 16.63 12.42
N SER A 36 -5.55 17.20 11.91
CA SER A 36 -5.62 18.45 11.19
C SER A 36 -6.24 18.22 9.81
N PRO A 37 -6.66 19.29 9.13
CA PRO A 37 -7.13 19.13 7.74
C PRO A 37 -6.10 18.48 6.85
N MET A 38 -4.81 18.74 7.08
CA MET A 38 -3.74 18.12 6.31
C MET A 38 -3.67 16.61 6.58
N ASP A 39 -3.85 16.22 7.84
CA ASP A 39 -3.85 14.81 8.20
C ASP A 39 -5.00 14.08 7.53
N ARG A 40 -6.16 14.71 7.48
CA ARG A 40 -7.33 14.12 6.83
C ARG A 40 -7.11 13.94 5.33
N ALA A 41 -6.48 14.92 4.70
CA ALA A 41 -6.14 14.83 3.28
C ALA A 41 -5.14 13.71 3.04
N GLU A 42 -4.16 13.56 3.92
CA GLU A 42 -3.16 12.51 3.82
C GLU A 42 -3.79 11.13 3.98
N ILE A 43 -4.70 10.99 4.94
CA ILE A 43 -5.44 9.74 5.14
C ILE A 43 -6.22 9.36 3.89
N SER A 44 -6.92 10.31 3.29
CA SER A 44 -7.66 10.06 2.06
C SER A 44 -6.75 9.61 0.94
N ARG A 45 -5.60 10.24 0.81
CA ARG A 45 -4.63 9.91 -0.22
C ARG A 45 -4.06 8.52 -0.02
N LEU A 46 -3.70 8.18 1.22
CA LEU A 46 -3.17 6.86 1.55
C LEU A 46 -4.20 5.77 1.33
N LYS A 47 -5.44 6.02 1.68
CA LYS A 47 -6.53 5.07 1.43
C LYS A 47 -6.69 4.81 -0.06
N LYS A 48 -6.62 5.85 -0.87
CA LYS A 48 -6.74 5.71 -2.30
C LYS A 48 -5.57 4.90 -2.87
N GLN A 49 -4.35 5.20 -2.43
CA GLN A 49 -3.17 4.45 -2.87
C GLN A 49 -3.23 2.99 -2.44
N LYS A 50 -3.70 2.76 -1.23
CA LYS A 50 -3.86 1.39 -0.73
C LYS A 50 -4.82 0.59 -1.59
N LEU A 51 -5.94 1.20 -1.97
CA LEU A 51 -6.92 0.55 -2.83
C LEU A 51 -6.36 0.26 -4.22
N LEU A 52 -5.60 1.19 -4.78
CA LEU A 52 -4.98 1.00 -6.07
C LEU A 52 -3.95 -0.12 -6.04
N THR A 53 -3.16 -0.18 -4.98
CA THR A 53 -2.17 -1.24 -4.81
C THR A 53 -2.84 -2.58 -4.66
N LYS A 54 -3.90 -2.64 -3.87
CA LYS A 54 -4.66 -3.87 -3.68
C LYS A 54 -5.26 -4.35 -5.01
N ASP A 55 -5.75 -3.42 -5.81
CA ASP A 55 -6.32 -3.74 -7.12
C ASP A 55 -5.26 -4.35 -8.04
N ARG A 56 -4.04 -3.78 -8.02
CA ARG A 56 -2.94 -4.33 -8.80
C ARG A 56 -2.57 -5.72 -8.36
N ILE A 57 -2.54 -5.96 -7.05
CA ILE A 57 -2.27 -7.28 -6.51
C ILE A 57 -3.31 -8.28 -6.99
N ALA A 58 -4.57 -7.88 -6.95
CA ALA A 58 -5.66 -8.74 -7.42
C ALA A 58 -5.53 -9.10 -8.89
N ARG A 59 -5.07 -8.17 -9.71
CA ARG A 59 -4.88 -8.42 -11.13
C ARG A 59 -3.73 -9.37 -11.42
N LEU A 60 -2.73 -9.39 -10.54
CA LEU A 60 -1.58 -10.25 -10.72
C LEU A 60 -1.78 -11.65 -10.15
N SER A 61 -2.68 -11.78 -9.23
CA SER A 61 -2.97 -13.11 -8.66
C SER A 61 -4.17 -13.81 -9.37
#